data_aba13765fa412be64435e98c84971236
#
_entry.id   aba13765fa412be64435e98c84971236
#
_cell.length_a   1.000
_cell.length_b   1.000
_cell.length_c   1.000
_cell.angle_alpha   90.00
_cell.angle_beta   90.00
_cell.angle_gamma   90.00
#
_symmetry.space_group_name_H-M   'P 1'
#
loop_
_entity.id
_entity.type
_entity.pdbx_description
1 polymer ?
#
loop_
_entity_poly.entity_id
_entity_poly.type
_entity_poly.pdbx_seq_one_letter_code
_entity_poly.pdbx_strand_id
1 'polypeptide(L)'
;MIWVAHNSELRPEATYTDLTVEFDEASKAITNAETALYHTPNRHLASPEVTAKEAALQKAIEKFQNRMPSVFDPFAGGGAIPLEAARLGCRSFGNDINPVAHIIEKGSVEFPQKYGKPIIYTHEEFMALYGKEGIKLYTENFGGMPTGNVEIPNRLSFDVEYYAKKLLAMTEAEVGHLYPADEKGNKPIAYYWARTATCSNPSCKAEVPLLKQFYLANTKSKKVYLNPIIHGTDIQFEIKEGSYDEKVLPGWNKTGNLICPCCGSITTSKQVKEQANKIGLKERFIAIISEGSNGKQYTIPSIQLEQPHITLLNQSIPTENMTKQTDLISSRGWNINQWYQMFSNRQLNMLLTINKQLLNLKATLNQSNYTNILFTYLSIWFDRIAVANTSLGRWHISGEKLEHPFSRQAIAMVFDYPESNPFCNSSGSALNQLEWIIRYIESESNSPFAALFANASSGEKGQFAAKTLTAVVTDPPYYDAIAYADISDFFYVWMKRTLGDIYPINFATPQTPKTEECTALKHHHHNSEAEAKKHFENKLTAIFDAIEYQTDRKSTR
;
A
#
# COMPACT_ATOMS: atom_id res chain seq x y z
N MET A 1 -10.35 -23.11 -22.91
CA MET A 1 -10.69 -22.54 -24.24
C MET A 1 -9.50 -21.85 -24.92
N ILE A 2 -8.79 -20.90 -24.29
CA ILE A 2 -7.65 -20.18 -24.91
C ILE A 2 -6.55 -21.16 -25.38
N TRP A 3 -6.18 -22.15 -24.57
CA TRP A 3 -5.18 -23.16 -24.91
C TRP A 3 -5.57 -23.95 -26.18
N VAL A 4 -6.82 -24.40 -26.27
CA VAL A 4 -7.32 -25.15 -27.43
C VAL A 4 -7.37 -24.26 -28.67
N ALA A 5 -7.90 -23.02 -28.57
CA ALA A 5 -7.97 -22.07 -29.67
C ALA A 5 -6.57 -21.75 -30.23
N HIS A 6 -5.63 -21.39 -29.35
CA HIS A 6 -4.25 -21.07 -29.75
C HIS A 6 -3.56 -22.26 -30.42
N ASN A 7 -3.73 -23.46 -29.89
CA ASN A 7 -3.11 -24.67 -30.50
C ASN A 7 -3.79 -25.09 -31.77
N SER A 8 -5.09 -24.84 -31.98
CA SER A 8 -5.76 -25.10 -33.26
C SER A 8 -5.27 -24.21 -34.39
N GLU A 9 -4.87 -22.97 -34.08
CA GLU A 9 -4.23 -22.06 -35.05
C GLU A 9 -2.82 -22.53 -35.43
N LEU A 10 -2.06 -23.05 -34.45
CA LEU A 10 -0.70 -23.54 -34.67
C LEU A 10 -0.66 -24.92 -35.36
N ARG A 11 -1.69 -25.74 -35.19
CA ARG A 11 -1.83 -27.11 -35.71
C ARG A 11 -3.22 -27.33 -36.28
N PRO A 12 -3.51 -26.82 -37.46
CA PRO A 12 -4.83 -26.94 -38.10
C PRO A 12 -5.28 -28.39 -38.35
N GLU A 13 -4.34 -29.32 -38.36
CA GLU A 13 -4.61 -30.76 -38.54
C GLU A 13 -5.14 -31.46 -37.27
N ALA A 14 -4.93 -30.87 -36.09
CA ALA A 14 -5.39 -31.45 -34.84
C ALA A 14 -6.88 -31.19 -34.61
N THR A 15 -7.62 -32.22 -34.18
CA THR A 15 -9.03 -32.03 -33.85
C THR A 15 -9.23 -31.33 -32.52
N TYR A 16 -10.40 -30.73 -32.31
CA TYR A 16 -10.76 -30.13 -31.02
C TYR A 16 -10.68 -31.17 -29.87
N THR A 17 -11.08 -32.41 -30.13
CA THR A 17 -11.02 -33.49 -29.14
C THR A 17 -9.59 -33.84 -28.77
N ASP A 18 -8.68 -33.94 -29.74
CA ASP A 18 -7.26 -34.21 -29.48
C ASP A 18 -6.64 -33.11 -28.62
N LEU A 19 -6.91 -31.86 -28.97
CA LEU A 19 -6.41 -30.69 -28.24
C LEU A 19 -6.95 -30.61 -26.81
N THR A 20 -8.19 -31.02 -26.57
CA THR A 20 -8.79 -31.07 -25.23
C THR A 20 -8.15 -32.16 -24.37
N VAL A 21 -7.91 -33.35 -24.94
CA VAL A 21 -7.22 -34.45 -24.25
C VAL A 21 -5.80 -34.03 -23.85
N GLU A 22 -5.06 -33.42 -24.78
CA GLU A 22 -3.71 -32.91 -24.50
C GLU A 22 -3.67 -31.82 -23.43
N PHE A 23 -4.69 -30.96 -23.40
CA PHE A 23 -4.84 -29.93 -22.33
C PHE A 23 -5.06 -30.59 -20.96
N ASP A 24 -5.95 -31.57 -20.89
CA ASP A 24 -6.25 -32.30 -19.66
C ASP A 24 -5.04 -33.06 -19.14
N GLU A 25 -4.28 -33.71 -20.04
CA GLU A 25 -3.03 -34.41 -19.69
C GLU A 25 -1.98 -33.45 -19.16
N ALA A 26 -1.79 -32.30 -19.81
CA ALA A 26 -0.83 -31.28 -19.37
C ALA A 26 -1.22 -30.65 -18.02
N SER A 27 -2.52 -30.41 -17.81
CA SER A 27 -3.04 -29.91 -16.53
C SER A 27 -2.87 -30.92 -15.40
N LYS A 28 -3.18 -32.22 -15.65
CA LYS A 28 -2.95 -33.32 -14.68
C LYS A 28 -1.48 -33.47 -14.31
N ALA A 29 -0.58 -33.30 -15.28
CA ALA A 29 0.86 -33.38 -15.00
C ALA A 29 1.33 -32.31 -13.99
N ILE A 30 0.80 -31.07 -14.08
CA ILE A 30 1.06 -30.03 -13.11
C ILE A 30 0.51 -30.39 -11.73
N THR A 31 -0.77 -30.78 -11.64
CA THR A 31 -1.43 -31.15 -10.38
C THR A 31 -0.71 -32.30 -9.68
N ASN A 32 -0.29 -33.31 -10.43
CA ASN A 32 0.46 -34.44 -9.88
C ASN A 32 1.83 -34.03 -9.34
N ALA A 33 2.54 -33.16 -10.05
CA ALA A 33 3.82 -32.66 -9.62
C ALA A 33 3.71 -31.74 -8.38
N GLU A 34 2.68 -30.87 -8.33
CA GLU A 34 2.35 -30.07 -7.14
C GLU A 34 2.06 -30.98 -5.93
N THR A 35 1.21 -31.96 -6.09
CA THR A 35 0.88 -32.93 -5.03
C THR A 35 2.14 -33.63 -4.53
N ALA A 36 2.99 -34.12 -5.42
CA ALA A 36 4.23 -34.81 -5.06
C ALA A 36 5.20 -33.91 -4.29
N LEU A 37 5.30 -32.64 -4.67
CA LEU A 37 6.17 -31.68 -4.02
C LEU A 37 5.62 -31.19 -2.68
N TYR A 38 4.35 -30.75 -2.65
CA TYR A 38 3.80 -30.05 -1.49
C TYR A 38 3.46 -30.97 -0.32
N HIS A 39 3.29 -32.27 -0.54
CA HIS A 39 3.14 -33.26 0.52
C HIS A 39 4.48 -33.81 1.06
N THR A 40 5.61 -33.27 0.61
CA THR A 40 6.92 -33.64 1.16
C THR A 40 7.16 -32.92 2.49
N PRO A 41 7.28 -33.62 3.63
CA PRO A 41 7.54 -32.98 4.91
C PRO A 41 8.85 -32.19 4.90
N ASN A 42 8.86 -31.07 5.62
CA ASN A 42 10.03 -30.19 5.74
C ASN A 42 10.70 -29.80 4.40
N ARG A 43 9.91 -29.68 3.32
CA ARG A 43 10.45 -29.33 2.00
C ARG A 43 11.19 -27.99 1.94
N HIS A 44 11.06 -27.14 2.96
CA HIS A 44 11.83 -25.90 3.10
C HIS A 44 13.33 -26.19 3.38
N LEU A 45 13.66 -27.38 3.83
CA LEU A 45 15.03 -27.86 3.95
C LEU A 45 15.46 -28.43 2.60
N ALA A 46 16.44 -27.81 1.98
CA ALA A 46 16.92 -28.25 0.68
C ALA A 46 17.43 -29.71 0.76
N SER A 47 16.88 -30.57 -0.09
CA SER A 47 17.33 -31.95 -0.24
C SER A 47 17.34 -32.34 -1.73
N PRO A 48 18.12 -33.38 -2.13
CA PRO A 48 18.10 -33.86 -3.51
C PRO A 48 16.71 -34.28 -3.99
N GLU A 49 15.89 -34.85 -3.10
CA GLU A 49 14.50 -35.26 -3.38
C GLU A 49 13.63 -34.00 -3.66
N VAL A 50 13.67 -33.00 -2.79
CA VAL A 50 12.91 -31.75 -2.97
C VAL A 50 13.32 -31.06 -4.27
N THR A 51 14.62 -30.94 -4.54
CA THR A 51 15.13 -30.33 -5.77
C THR A 51 14.65 -31.05 -7.03
N ALA A 52 14.62 -32.40 -7.00
CA ALA A 52 14.10 -33.18 -8.12
C ALA A 52 12.58 -32.97 -8.35
N LYS A 53 11.79 -32.88 -7.28
CA LYS A 53 10.35 -32.61 -7.36
C LYS A 53 10.05 -31.17 -7.83
N GLU A 54 10.83 -30.19 -7.38
CA GLU A 54 10.74 -28.81 -7.87
C GLU A 54 11.04 -28.72 -9.37
N ALA A 55 12.09 -29.39 -9.83
CA ALA A 55 12.43 -29.45 -11.25
C ALA A 55 11.33 -30.16 -12.08
N ALA A 56 10.70 -31.19 -11.54
CA ALA A 56 9.59 -31.90 -12.21
C ALA A 56 8.36 -30.98 -12.35
N LEU A 57 8.00 -30.22 -11.31
CA LEU A 57 6.91 -29.25 -11.35
C LEU A 57 7.22 -28.13 -12.36
N GLN A 58 8.41 -27.55 -12.30
CA GLN A 58 8.82 -26.51 -13.23
C GLN A 58 8.74 -26.98 -14.69
N LYS A 59 9.20 -28.20 -14.98
CA LYS A 59 9.10 -28.79 -16.32
C LYS A 59 7.66 -29.02 -16.78
N ALA A 60 6.76 -29.43 -15.89
CA ALA A 60 5.33 -29.56 -16.21
C ALA A 60 4.68 -28.22 -16.55
N ILE A 61 4.97 -27.17 -15.75
CA ILE A 61 4.51 -25.81 -15.99
C ILE A 61 5.04 -25.28 -17.33
N GLU A 62 6.34 -25.40 -17.60
CA GLU A 62 6.95 -24.97 -18.86
C GLU A 62 6.36 -25.70 -20.07
N LYS A 63 6.13 -27.02 -19.98
CA LYS A 63 5.51 -27.79 -21.05
C LYS A 63 4.10 -27.30 -21.37
N PHE A 64 3.32 -26.93 -20.35
CA PHE A 64 1.99 -26.33 -20.51
C PHE A 64 2.09 -24.95 -21.14
N GLN A 65 2.90 -24.05 -20.55
CA GLN A 65 3.01 -22.66 -20.97
C GLN A 65 3.68 -22.47 -22.34
N ASN A 66 4.52 -23.40 -22.80
CA ASN A 66 5.09 -23.37 -24.15
C ASN A 66 4.04 -23.53 -25.26
N ARG A 67 2.81 -23.94 -24.89
CA ARG A 67 1.65 -24.08 -25.77
C ARG A 67 0.60 -23.02 -25.52
N MET A 68 0.92 -21.99 -24.73
CA MET A 68 0.06 -20.84 -24.44
C MET A 68 0.62 -19.57 -25.09
N PRO A 69 -0.25 -18.60 -25.39
CA PRO A 69 0.21 -17.27 -25.81
C PRO A 69 1.15 -16.65 -24.79
N SER A 70 2.12 -15.87 -25.29
CA SER A 70 2.98 -15.00 -24.47
C SER A 70 2.42 -13.59 -24.50
N VAL A 71 1.97 -13.10 -23.35
CA VAL A 71 1.33 -11.78 -23.20
C VAL A 71 2.25 -10.83 -22.46
N PHE A 72 2.42 -9.64 -22.96
CA PHE A 72 3.27 -8.60 -22.37
C PHE A 72 2.51 -7.31 -22.13
N ASP A 73 2.71 -6.73 -20.94
CA ASP A 73 2.29 -5.37 -20.61
C ASP A 73 3.52 -4.49 -20.35
N PRO A 74 3.83 -3.52 -21.26
CA PRO A 74 4.95 -2.60 -21.10
C PRO A 74 4.74 -1.51 -20.05
N PHE A 75 3.53 -1.36 -19.50
CA PHE A 75 3.16 -0.39 -18.47
C PHE A 75 2.34 -1.07 -17.38
N ALA A 76 2.93 -2.13 -16.79
CA ALA A 76 2.19 -3.08 -15.96
C ALA A 76 1.65 -2.51 -14.63
N GLY A 77 2.24 -1.42 -14.11
CA GLY A 77 1.77 -0.73 -12.90
C GLY A 77 1.65 -1.68 -11.71
N GLY A 78 0.43 -1.95 -11.24
CA GLY A 78 0.17 -2.92 -10.17
C GLY A 78 0.09 -4.39 -10.63
N GLY A 79 0.30 -4.66 -11.93
CA GLY A 79 0.33 -6.02 -12.50
C GLY A 79 -1.05 -6.60 -12.86
N ALA A 80 -2.09 -5.77 -13.03
CA ALA A 80 -3.45 -6.28 -13.29
C ALA A 80 -3.56 -7.10 -14.58
N ILE A 81 -3.03 -6.60 -15.69
CA ILE A 81 -3.04 -7.30 -16.98
C ILE A 81 -2.16 -8.56 -16.93
N PRO A 82 -0.90 -8.51 -16.43
CA PRO A 82 -0.11 -9.71 -16.22
C PRO A 82 -0.76 -10.75 -15.31
N LEU A 83 -1.49 -10.34 -14.27
CA LEU A 83 -2.23 -11.22 -13.38
C LEU A 83 -3.32 -12.00 -14.12
N GLU A 84 -4.16 -11.30 -14.89
CA GLU A 84 -5.23 -11.97 -15.65
C GLU A 84 -4.67 -12.88 -16.74
N ALA A 85 -3.59 -12.49 -17.42
CA ALA A 85 -2.91 -13.35 -18.37
C ALA A 85 -2.37 -14.63 -17.71
N ALA A 86 -1.74 -14.50 -16.53
CA ALA A 86 -1.26 -15.64 -15.75
C ALA A 86 -2.41 -16.54 -15.27
N ARG A 87 -3.52 -15.99 -14.78
CA ARG A 87 -4.72 -16.75 -14.38
C ARG A 87 -5.29 -17.58 -15.52
N LEU A 88 -5.18 -17.10 -16.74
CA LEU A 88 -5.58 -17.82 -17.95
C LEU A 88 -4.56 -18.89 -18.38
N GLY A 89 -3.43 -19.01 -17.68
CA GLY A 89 -2.34 -19.95 -17.98
C GLY A 89 -1.36 -19.47 -19.03
N CYS A 90 -1.48 -18.23 -19.51
CA CYS A 90 -0.55 -17.64 -20.49
C CYS A 90 0.85 -17.45 -19.88
N ARG A 91 1.87 -17.42 -20.75
CA ARG A 91 3.19 -16.89 -20.36
C ARG A 91 3.05 -15.39 -20.22
N SER A 92 3.08 -14.91 -19.00
CA SER A 92 2.79 -13.52 -18.69
C SER A 92 4.06 -12.73 -18.38
N PHE A 93 4.17 -11.54 -18.96
CA PHE A 93 5.29 -10.64 -18.78
C PHE A 93 4.79 -9.24 -18.49
N GLY A 94 5.45 -8.55 -17.57
CA GLY A 94 5.19 -7.16 -17.25
C GLY A 94 6.48 -6.37 -17.13
N ASN A 95 6.39 -5.07 -17.34
CA ASN A 95 7.48 -4.15 -17.11
C ASN A 95 6.96 -2.83 -16.58
N ASP A 96 7.64 -2.28 -15.59
CA ASP A 96 7.40 -0.90 -15.15
C ASP A 96 8.73 -0.24 -14.77
N ILE A 97 8.87 1.04 -15.07
CA ILE A 97 10.06 1.80 -14.71
C ILE A 97 10.04 2.21 -13.23
N ASN A 98 8.85 2.26 -12.63
CA ASN A 98 8.65 2.67 -11.26
C ASN A 98 8.99 1.52 -10.29
N PRO A 99 10.02 1.65 -9.42
CA PRO A 99 10.39 0.59 -8.50
C PRO A 99 9.28 0.17 -7.53
N VAL A 100 8.41 1.10 -7.14
CA VAL A 100 7.25 0.78 -6.27
C VAL A 100 6.27 -0.12 -7.01
N ALA A 101 5.94 0.21 -8.26
CA ALA A 101 5.11 -0.64 -9.10
C ALA A 101 5.72 -2.04 -9.24
N HIS A 102 7.02 -2.13 -9.55
CA HIS A 102 7.73 -3.40 -9.67
C HIS A 102 7.66 -4.28 -8.41
N ILE A 103 7.79 -3.69 -7.21
CA ILE A 103 7.62 -4.43 -5.94
C ILE A 103 6.17 -4.93 -5.79
N ILE A 104 5.18 -4.12 -6.15
CA ILE A 104 3.77 -4.51 -6.11
C ILE A 104 3.48 -5.63 -7.13
N GLU A 105 4.00 -5.55 -8.36
CA GLU A 105 3.90 -6.60 -9.38
C GLU A 105 4.40 -7.95 -8.86
N LYS A 106 5.59 -7.96 -8.24
CA LYS A 106 6.16 -9.18 -7.64
C LYS A 106 5.29 -9.72 -6.51
N GLY A 107 4.80 -8.83 -5.64
CA GLY A 107 3.87 -9.18 -4.56
C GLY A 107 2.50 -9.61 -5.03
N SER A 108 2.07 -9.22 -6.23
CA SER A 108 0.74 -9.54 -6.76
C SER A 108 0.74 -10.80 -7.64
N VAL A 109 1.73 -10.97 -8.51
CA VAL A 109 1.65 -11.95 -9.60
C VAL A 109 2.85 -12.91 -9.66
N GLU A 110 3.81 -12.79 -8.77
CA GLU A 110 4.94 -13.71 -8.71
C GLU A 110 4.97 -14.50 -7.39
N PHE A 111 4.96 -13.81 -6.27
CA PHE A 111 5.23 -14.42 -4.97
C PHE A 111 4.09 -15.30 -4.45
N PRO A 112 2.79 -14.93 -4.54
CA PRO A 112 1.72 -15.80 -4.10
C PRO A 112 1.71 -17.12 -4.85
N GLN A 113 1.86 -17.08 -6.19
CA GLN A 113 1.82 -18.23 -7.07
C GLN A 113 2.98 -19.20 -6.83
N LYS A 114 4.17 -18.68 -6.48
CA LYS A 114 5.37 -19.49 -6.24
C LYS A 114 5.51 -19.95 -4.79
N TYR A 115 5.15 -19.13 -3.81
CA TYR A 115 5.51 -19.35 -2.40
C TYR A 115 4.29 -19.49 -1.48
N GLY A 116 3.10 -19.08 -1.89
CA GLY A 116 1.84 -19.27 -1.18
C GLY A 116 1.31 -20.70 -1.32
N LYS A 117 2.13 -21.70 -0.99
CA LYS A 117 1.85 -23.12 -1.22
C LYS A 117 1.82 -23.88 0.09
N PRO A 118 1.11 -25.03 0.14
CA PRO A 118 1.06 -25.87 1.33
C PRO A 118 2.45 -26.30 1.80
N ILE A 119 2.65 -26.41 3.10
CA ILE A 119 3.86 -26.96 3.69
C ILE A 119 3.52 -27.87 4.87
N ILE A 120 4.27 -28.94 5.01
CA ILE A 120 4.17 -29.84 6.14
C ILE A 120 5.46 -29.77 6.94
N TYR A 121 5.36 -29.41 8.21
CA TYR A 121 6.46 -29.45 9.18
C TYR A 121 6.31 -30.67 10.08
N THR A 122 7.43 -31.22 10.55
CA THR A 122 7.38 -32.03 11.76
C THR A 122 7.05 -31.13 12.95
N HIS A 123 6.50 -31.70 14.04
CA HIS A 123 6.18 -30.91 15.23
C HIS A 123 7.41 -30.18 15.79
N GLU A 124 8.56 -30.84 15.82
CA GLU A 124 9.82 -30.27 16.29
C GLU A 124 10.24 -29.05 15.46
N GLU A 125 10.16 -29.16 14.14
CA GLU A 125 10.51 -28.06 13.22
C GLU A 125 9.55 -26.89 13.35
N PHE A 126 8.24 -27.16 13.46
CA PHE A 126 7.24 -26.12 13.69
C PHE A 126 7.51 -25.37 15.00
N MET A 127 7.81 -26.11 16.06
CA MET A 127 8.13 -25.53 17.38
C MET A 127 9.43 -24.71 17.36
N ALA A 128 10.44 -25.16 16.63
CA ALA A 128 11.70 -24.44 16.47
C ALA A 128 11.52 -23.11 15.73
N LEU A 129 10.66 -23.09 14.69
CA LEU A 129 10.42 -21.91 13.87
C LEU A 129 9.49 -20.88 14.55
N TYR A 130 8.39 -21.34 15.16
CA TYR A 130 7.29 -20.46 15.55
C TYR A 130 7.01 -20.42 17.07
N GLY A 131 7.47 -21.40 17.83
CA GLY A 131 7.28 -21.44 19.27
C GLY A 131 5.80 -21.42 19.71
N LYS A 132 5.56 -20.90 20.92
CA LYS A 132 4.21 -20.84 21.50
C LYS A 132 3.29 -19.88 20.75
N GLU A 133 3.81 -18.78 20.25
CA GLU A 133 3.04 -17.81 19.46
C GLU A 133 2.53 -18.44 18.14
N GLY A 134 3.37 -19.29 17.50
CA GLY A 134 2.95 -20.04 16.32
C GLY A 134 1.85 -21.06 16.60
N ILE A 135 1.89 -21.75 17.76
CA ILE A 135 0.80 -22.64 18.17
C ILE A 135 -0.51 -21.86 18.31
N LYS A 136 -0.44 -20.70 18.98
CA LYS A 136 -1.62 -19.84 19.16
C LYS A 136 -2.20 -19.42 17.82
N LEU A 137 -1.37 -18.90 16.91
CA LEU A 137 -1.78 -18.49 15.58
C LEU A 137 -2.37 -19.65 14.77
N TYR A 138 -1.71 -20.82 14.81
CA TYR A 138 -2.20 -22.01 14.11
C TYR A 138 -3.58 -22.43 14.63
N THR A 139 -3.77 -22.42 15.96
CA THR A 139 -5.05 -22.76 16.60
C THR A 139 -6.15 -21.76 16.24
N GLU A 140 -5.82 -20.47 16.17
CA GLU A 140 -6.75 -19.41 15.77
C GLU A 140 -7.19 -19.57 14.30
N ASN A 141 -6.27 -19.91 13.41
CA ASN A 141 -6.55 -19.97 11.96
C ASN A 141 -7.17 -21.30 11.51
N PHE A 142 -6.76 -22.44 12.11
CA PHE A 142 -7.13 -23.77 11.59
C PHE A 142 -7.93 -24.64 12.57
N GLY A 143 -8.07 -24.17 13.83
CA GLY A 143 -8.67 -24.97 14.89
C GLY A 143 -7.80 -26.16 15.30
N GLY A 144 -7.89 -26.56 16.55
CA GLY A 144 -7.10 -27.67 17.09
C GLY A 144 -5.62 -27.35 17.35
N MET A 145 -4.96 -28.25 18.08
CA MET A 145 -3.53 -28.10 18.41
C MET A 145 -2.67 -28.75 17.32
N PRO A 146 -1.55 -28.14 16.92
CA PRO A 146 -0.63 -28.75 15.97
C PRO A 146 0.10 -29.94 16.63
N THR A 147 -0.25 -31.17 16.25
CA THR A 147 0.35 -32.41 16.75
C THR A 147 0.83 -33.29 15.58
N GLY A 148 1.90 -34.04 15.80
CA GLY A 148 2.48 -34.86 14.73
C GLY A 148 3.04 -34.02 13.58
N ASN A 149 2.66 -34.33 12.35
CA ASN A 149 2.95 -33.49 11.21
C ASN A 149 1.98 -32.30 11.18
N VAL A 150 2.54 -31.08 11.10
CA VAL A 150 1.79 -29.81 11.10
C VAL A 150 1.67 -29.33 9.67
N GLU A 151 0.47 -29.38 9.12
CA GLU A 151 0.18 -28.90 7.78
C GLU A 151 -0.29 -27.43 7.81
N ILE A 152 0.36 -26.57 7.06
CA ILE A 152 -0.05 -25.18 6.83
C ILE A 152 -0.46 -25.08 5.36
N PRO A 153 -1.73 -24.76 5.06
CA PRO A 153 -2.25 -24.74 3.67
C PRO A 153 -1.56 -23.67 2.79
N ASN A 154 -1.14 -22.58 3.37
CA ASN A 154 -0.41 -21.51 2.69
C ASN A 154 0.72 -20.99 3.58
N ARG A 155 1.95 -21.42 3.27
CA ARG A 155 3.13 -21.04 4.06
C ARG A 155 3.34 -19.53 4.07
N LEU A 156 3.21 -18.86 2.91
CA LEU A 156 3.53 -17.43 2.80
C LEU A 156 2.55 -16.58 3.60
N SER A 157 1.23 -16.86 3.52
CA SER A 157 0.24 -16.12 4.30
C SER A 157 0.46 -16.29 5.81
N PHE A 158 0.72 -17.53 6.25
CA PHE A 158 0.99 -17.82 7.66
C PHE A 158 2.25 -17.11 8.17
N ASP A 159 3.35 -17.16 7.42
CA ASP A 159 4.60 -16.49 7.81
C ASP A 159 4.45 -14.98 7.85
N VAL A 160 3.80 -14.37 6.85
CA VAL A 160 3.53 -12.92 6.84
C VAL A 160 2.67 -12.53 8.03
N GLU A 161 1.63 -13.29 8.35
CA GLU A 161 0.77 -13.03 9.52
C GLU A 161 1.55 -13.17 10.84
N TYR A 162 2.30 -14.25 11.00
CA TYR A 162 3.09 -14.51 12.20
C TYR A 162 4.09 -13.39 12.48
N TYR A 163 4.90 -13.05 11.48
CA TYR A 163 5.94 -12.04 11.67
C TYR A 163 5.38 -10.61 11.77
N ALA A 164 4.30 -10.28 11.07
CA ALA A 164 3.64 -9.00 11.22
C ALA A 164 3.03 -8.82 12.63
N LYS A 165 2.34 -9.84 13.15
CA LYS A 165 1.81 -9.82 14.53
C LYS A 165 2.95 -9.70 15.57
N LYS A 166 4.07 -10.39 15.35
CA LYS A 166 5.26 -10.28 16.21
C LYS A 166 5.86 -8.87 16.19
N LEU A 167 6.04 -8.28 15.00
CA LEU A 167 6.51 -6.90 14.86
C LEU A 167 5.57 -5.91 15.53
N LEU A 168 4.26 -6.09 15.38
CA LEU A 168 3.27 -5.22 16.00
C LEU A 168 3.33 -5.29 17.53
N ALA A 169 3.44 -6.50 18.09
CA ALA A 169 3.56 -6.69 19.54
C ALA A 169 4.84 -6.05 20.09
N MET A 170 5.98 -6.22 19.41
CA MET A 170 7.25 -5.57 19.78
C MET A 170 7.13 -4.04 19.71
N THR A 171 6.44 -3.52 18.71
CA THR A 171 6.19 -2.08 18.57
C THR A 171 5.26 -1.56 19.65
N GLU A 172 4.15 -2.25 19.93
CA GLU A 172 3.21 -1.87 20.99
C GLU A 172 3.89 -1.86 22.38
N ALA A 173 4.77 -2.81 22.65
CA ALA A 173 5.54 -2.83 23.90
C ALA A 173 6.45 -1.61 24.07
N GLU A 174 6.98 -1.05 22.97
CA GLU A 174 7.87 0.12 23.00
C GLU A 174 7.10 1.45 23.02
N VAL A 175 6.07 1.61 22.17
CA VAL A 175 5.40 2.89 21.96
C VAL A 175 3.90 2.88 22.23
N GLY A 176 3.33 1.79 22.70
CA GLY A 176 1.89 1.67 22.97
C GLY A 176 1.38 2.66 24.03
N HIS A 177 2.24 3.10 24.96
CA HIS A 177 1.93 4.13 25.96
C HIS A 177 1.55 5.49 25.32
N LEU A 178 1.98 5.75 24.08
CA LEU A 178 1.62 6.96 23.33
C LEU A 178 0.18 6.92 22.80
N TYR A 179 -0.50 5.79 22.88
CA TYR A 179 -1.87 5.56 22.42
C TYR A 179 -2.79 5.15 23.57
N PRO A 180 -2.99 6.04 24.57
CA PRO A 180 -3.71 5.72 25.78
C PRO A 180 -5.18 5.37 25.49
N ALA A 181 -5.75 4.52 26.35
CA ALA A 181 -7.17 4.24 26.37
C ALA A 181 -7.99 5.51 26.71
N ASP A 182 -9.26 5.51 26.35
CA ASP A 182 -10.19 6.54 26.81
C ASP A 182 -10.49 6.39 28.33
N GLU A 183 -11.25 7.34 28.91
CA GLU A 183 -11.59 7.31 30.34
C GLU A 183 -12.33 6.05 30.80
N LYS A 184 -12.98 5.34 29.85
CA LYS A 184 -13.70 4.08 30.12
C LYS A 184 -12.80 2.85 29.94
N GLY A 185 -11.52 3.04 29.60
CA GLY A 185 -10.57 1.97 29.33
C GLY A 185 -10.70 1.33 27.94
N ASN A 186 -11.49 1.92 27.02
CA ASN A 186 -11.55 1.41 25.64
C ASN A 186 -10.33 1.88 24.84
N LYS A 187 -9.79 1.01 23.99
CA LYS A 187 -8.78 1.43 23.00
C LYS A 187 -9.44 2.31 21.95
N PRO A 188 -9.00 3.59 21.77
CA PRO A 188 -9.51 4.43 20.71
C PRO A 188 -9.22 3.85 19.32
N ILE A 189 -10.12 4.08 18.40
CA ILE A 189 -9.91 3.80 16.95
C ILE A 189 -9.03 4.88 16.36
N ALA A 190 -9.34 6.14 16.71
CA ALA A 190 -8.62 7.31 16.25
C ALA A 190 -8.74 8.48 17.23
N TYR A 191 -7.75 9.36 17.16
CA TYR A 191 -7.71 10.65 17.82
C TYR A 191 -7.95 11.73 16.76
N TYR A 192 -9.01 12.51 16.92
CA TYR A 192 -9.42 13.48 15.92
C TYR A 192 -8.82 14.85 16.19
N TRP A 193 -8.05 15.34 15.24
CA TRP A 193 -7.29 16.60 15.31
C TRP A 193 -7.81 17.62 14.32
N ALA A 194 -7.69 18.90 14.67
CA ALA A 194 -7.88 19.99 13.73
C ALA A 194 -6.69 20.95 13.77
N ARG A 195 -6.20 21.34 12.60
CA ARG A 195 -5.23 22.41 12.47
C ARG A 195 -5.89 23.73 12.80
N THR A 196 -5.15 24.63 13.45
CA THR A 196 -5.66 25.93 13.88
C THR A 196 -4.96 27.08 13.18
N ALA A 197 -5.66 28.19 13.03
CA ALA A 197 -5.09 29.45 12.58
C ALA A 197 -5.57 30.61 13.46
N THR A 198 -4.75 31.64 13.57
CA THR A 198 -5.08 32.84 14.33
C THR A 198 -5.94 33.79 13.50
N CYS A 199 -7.03 34.28 14.05
CA CYS A 199 -7.87 35.31 13.45
C CYS A 199 -7.05 36.57 13.14
N SER A 200 -7.17 37.10 11.91
CA SER A 200 -6.43 38.27 11.46
C SER A 200 -6.90 39.57 12.08
N ASN A 201 -8.08 39.61 12.74
CA ASN A 201 -8.57 40.78 13.45
C ASN A 201 -7.69 41.06 14.69
N PRO A 202 -6.99 42.23 14.76
CA PRO A 202 -6.08 42.55 15.86
C PRO A 202 -6.74 42.57 17.25
N SER A 203 -8.04 42.88 17.29
CA SER A 203 -8.82 42.92 18.54
C SER A 203 -9.34 41.58 18.99
N CYS A 204 -9.32 40.55 18.10
CA CYS A 204 -9.82 39.22 18.40
C CYS A 204 -8.67 38.22 18.65
N LYS A 205 -7.84 37.96 17.65
CA LYS A 205 -6.70 37.03 17.68
C LYS A 205 -7.05 35.62 18.20
N ALA A 206 -8.32 35.22 18.13
CA ALA A 206 -8.73 33.90 18.54
C ALA A 206 -7.97 32.81 17.73
N GLU A 207 -7.56 31.73 18.38
CA GLU A 207 -7.03 30.53 17.74
C GLU A 207 -8.19 29.63 17.35
N VAL A 208 -8.45 29.49 16.06
CA VAL A 208 -9.66 28.85 15.54
C VAL A 208 -9.32 27.55 14.81
N PRO A 209 -9.92 26.40 15.20
CA PRO A 209 -9.82 25.16 14.44
C PRO A 209 -10.43 25.30 13.04
N LEU A 210 -9.69 24.87 12.03
CA LEU A 210 -10.05 25.00 10.61
C LEU A 210 -11.03 23.90 10.17
N LEU A 211 -12.14 23.75 10.88
CA LEU A 211 -13.17 22.73 10.60
C LEU A 211 -14.03 23.14 9.40
N LYS A 212 -14.14 22.26 8.41
CA LYS A 212 -15.00 22.45 7.24
C LYS A 212 -16.47 22.17 7.55
N GLN A 213 -16.73 21.28 8.48
CA GLN A 213 -18.05 20.85 8.95
C GLN A 213 -17.90 20.24 10.35
N PHE A 214 -18.98 19.98 11.06
CA PHE A 214 -18.93 19.56 12.47
C PHE A 214 -19.38 18.11 12.70
N TYR A 215 -19.89 17.40 11.70
CA TYR A 215 -20.26 15.99 11.86
C TYR A 215 -19.02 15.10 12.12
N LEU A 216 -19.14 14.26 13.12
CA LEU A 216 -18.27 13.11 13.38
C LEU A 216 -18.87 11.82 12.83
N ALA A 217 -20.21 11.72 12.83
CA ALA A 217 -20.98 10.70 12.14
C ALA A 217 -22.19 11.32 11.45
N ASN A 218 -22.44 10.92 10.20
CA ASN A 218 -23.64 11.31 9.45
C ASN A 218 -24.11 10.12 8.59
N THR A 219 -24.53 9.06 9.28
CA THR A 219 -25.06 7.84 8.67
C THR A 219 -26.60 7.92 8.61
N LYS A 220 -27.25 6.93 8.00
CA LYS A 220 -28.72 6.84 7.99
C LYS A 220 -29.32 6.65 9.38
N SER A 221 -28.63 5.93 10.26
CA SER A 221 -29.12 5.55 11.60
C SER A 221 -28.51 6.38 12.73
N LYS A 222 -27.41 7.10 12.48
CA LYS A 222 -26.67 7.80 13.54
C LYS A 222 -26.10 9.11 13.03
N LYS A 223 -26.35 10.16 13.76
CA LYS A 223 -25.78 11.49 13.53
C LYS A 223 -25.19 12.00 14.82
N VAL A 224 -23.92 12.37 14.77
CA VAL A 224 -23.16 12.91 15.89
C VAL A 224 -22.32 14.07 15.39
N TYR A 225 -22.31 15.17 16.12
CA TYR A 225 -21.55 16.36 15.73
C TYR A 225 -20.91 17.07 16.91
N LEU A 226 -19.91 17.87 16.60
CA LEU A 226 -19.24 18.79 17.50
C LEU A 226 -20.10 20.06 17.61
N ASN A 227 -20.62 20.36 18.80
CA ASN A 227 -21.30 21.63 19.06
C ASN A 227 -20.32 22.59 19.72
N PRO A 228 -19.94 23.72 19.07
CA PRO A 228 -19.02 24.67 19.65
C PRO A 228 -19.69 25.50 20.75
N ILE A 229 -18.93 25.74 21.82
CA ILE A 229 -19.27 26.65 22.91
C ILE A 229 -18.23 27.76 22.90
N ILE A 230 -18.64 29.00 22.67
CA ILE A 230 -17.76 30.14 22.47
C ILE A 230 -17.89 31.14 23.63
N HIS A 231 -16.80 31.37 24.33
CA HIS A 231 -16.68 32.34 25.41
C HIS A 231 -15.58 33.38 25.07
N GLY A 232 -15.97 34.53 24.52
CA GLY A 232 -15.01 35.52 24.02
C GLY A 232 -14.15 34.97 22.89
N THR A 233 -12.87 34.73 23.15
CA THR A 233 -11.93 34.10 22.18
C THR A 233 -11.64 32.65 22.48
N ASP A 234 -12.19 32.11 23.56
CA ASP A 234 -12.08 30.69 23.91
C ASP A 234 -13.18 29.88 23.19
N ILE A 235 -12.76 28.79 22.54
CA ILE A 235 -13.62 27.92 21.77
C ILE A 235 -13.54 26.52 22.38
N GLN A 236 -14.65 26.01 22.92
CA GLN A 236 -14.78 24.67 23.44
C GLN A 236 -15.76 23.87 22.59
N PHE A 237 -15.79 22.56 22.76
CA PHE A 237 -16.71 21.68 22.07
C PHE A 237 -17.42 20.76 23.05
N GLU A 238 -18.67 20.42 22.72
CA GLU A 238 -19.39 19.30 23.30
C GLU A 238 -19.85 18.35 22.18
N ILE A 239 -20.08 17.08 22.49
CA ILE A 239 -20.63 16.13 21.55
C ILE A 239 -22.16 16.17 21.65
N LYS A 240 -22.83 16.31 20.51
CA LYS A 240 -24.30 16.21 20.42
C LYS A 240 -24.73 15.16 19.40
N GLU A 241 -25.81 14.47 19.73
CA GLU A 241 -26.50 13.58 18.81
C GLU A 241 -27.61 14.33 18.05
N GLY A 242 -27.88 13.90 16.81
CA GLY A 242 -28.86 14.49 15.92
C GLY A 242 -28.25 15.35 14.81
N SER A 243 -29.09 16.08 14.11
CA SER A 243 -28.68 16.97 13.01
C SER A 243 -28.55 18.41 13.51
N TYR A 244 -27.63 19.15 12.92
CA TYR A 244 -27.56 20.61 13.06
C TYR A 244 -27.89 21.30 11.73
N ASP A 245 -28.33 22.57 11.81
CA ASP A 245 -28.55 23.41 10.64
C ASP A 245 -27.22 24.06 10.21
N GLU A 246 -26.71 23.71 9.05
CA GLU A 246 -25.46 24.24 8.49
C GLU A 246 -25.53 25.76 8.19
N LYS A 247 -26.75 26.33 8.11
CA LYS A 247 -26.92 27.79 7.98
C LYS A 247 -26.70 28.51 9.31
N VAL A 248 -27.02 27.84 10.42
CA VAL A 248 -26.83 28.36 11.79
C VAL A 248 -25.41 28.09 12.28
N LEU A 249 -24.86 26.92 11.95
CA LEU A 249 -23.52 26.51 12.31
C LEU A 249 -22.71 26.17 11.03
N PRO A 250 -22.29 27.20 10.27
CA PRO A 250 -21.48 26.99 9.08
C PRO A 250 -20.06 26.58 9.45
N GLY A 251 -19.41 25.78 8.61
CA GLY A 251 -18.00 25.45 8.79
C GLY A 251 -17.11 26.70 8.82
N TRP A 252 -16.06 26.65 9.61
CA TRP A 252 -15.13 27.77 9.81
C TRP A 252 -13.99 27.82 8.78
N ASN A 253 -13.83 26.75 8.03
CA ASN A 253 -12.89 26.67 6.91
C ASN A 253 -13.66 26.61 5.57
N LYS A 254 -13.49 27.63 4.74
CA LYS A 254 -14.03 27.64 3.39
C LYS A 254 -12.90 27.81 2.38
N THR A 255 -12.49 26.74 1.75
CA THR A 255 -11.37 26.73 0.76
C THR A 255 -10.07 27.33 1.29
N GLY A 256 -9.75 27.07 2.58
CA GLY A 256 -8.56 27.62 3.24
C GLY A 256 -8.75 29.02 3.85
N ASN A 257 -9.86 29.72 3.61
CA ASN A 257 -10.19 30.92 4.36
C ASN A 257 -10.76 30.53 5.72
N LEU A 258 -10.31 31.20 6.78
CA LEU A 258 -10.86 31.08 8.12
C LEU A 258 -11.98 32.11 8.31
N ILE A 259 -13.17 31.65 8.67
CA ILE A 259 -14.27 32.48 9.16
C ILE A 259 -14.26 32.39 10.68
N CYS A 260 -13.89 33.48 11.35
CA CYS A 260 -13.76 33.49 12.81
C CYS A 260 -15.14 33.41 13.49
N PRO A 261 -15.44 32.40 14.30
CA PRO A 261 -16.73 32.30 14.99
C PRO A 261 -16.87 33.29 16.14
N CYS A 262 -15.74 33.87 16.63
CA CYS A 262 -15.77 34.81 17.77
C CYS A 262 -16.11 36.22 17.36
N CYS A 263 -15.71 36.66 16.15
CA CYS A 263 -15.88 38.06 15.71
C CYS A 263 -16.40 38.19 14.26
N GLY A 264 -16.67 37.12 13.54
CA GLY A 264 -17.14 37.16 12.17
C GLY A 264 -16.11 37.54 11.10
N SER A 265 -14.90 37.93 11.46
CA SER A 265 -13.86 38.37 10.52
C SER A 265 -13.36 37.20 9.68
N ILE A 266 -12.99 37.50 8.42
CA ILE A 266 -12.41 36.52 7.50
C ILE A 266 -10.89 36.71 7.46
N THR A 267 -10.15 35.67 7.83
CA THR A 267 -8.72 35.53 7.55
C THR A 267 -8.55 34.80 6.25
N THR A 268 -8.02 35.47 5.24
CA THR A 268 -7.94 34.90 3.89
C THR A 268 -6.98 33.70 3.84
N SER A 269 -7.20 32.80 2.87
CA SER A 269 -6.32 31.65 2.62
C SER A 269 -4.84 32.08 2.47
N LYS A 270 -4.58 33.23 1.84
CA LYS A 270 -3.23 33.79 1.75
C LYS A 270 -2.64 34.08 3.13
N GLN A 271 -3.38 34.75 4.00
CA GLN A 271 -2.92 35.06 5.37
C GLN A 271 -2.74 33.79 6.22
N VAL A 272 -3.63 32.79 6.07
CA VAL A 272 -3.46 31.50 6.77
C VAL A 272 -2.23 30.76 6.26
N LYS A 273 -1.94 30.79 4.94
CA LYS A 273 -0.71 30.23 4.36
C LYS A 273 0.55 30.96 4.86
N GLU A 274 0.48 32.29 5.01
CA GLU A 274 1.57 33.09 5.59
C GLU A 274 1.86 32.67 7.04
N GLN A 275 0.82 32.41 7.85
CA GLN A 275 0.98 31.85 9.19
C GLN A 275 1.62 30.46 9.14
N ALA A 276 1.10 29.57 8.29
CA ALA A 276 1.64 28.22 8.12
C ALA A 276 3.12 28.23 7.74
N ASN A 277 3.52 29.07 6.78
CA ASN A 277 4.90 29.15 6.29
C ASN A 277 5.85 29.81 7.29
N LYS A 278 5.34 30.63 8.22
CA LYS A 278 6.17 31.31 9.21
C LYS A 278 6.46 30.48 10.45
N ILE A 279 5.45 29.78 10.98
CA ILE A 279 5.54 29.08 12.29
C ILE A 279 4.94 27.66 12.26
N GLY A 280 4.39 27.19 11.13
CA GLY A 280 3.53 26.01 11.05
C GLY A 280 2.10 26.30 11.52
N LEU A 281 1.14 25.48 11.09
CA LEU A 281 -0.19 25.45 11.70
C LEU A 281 -0.10 24.63 12.99
N LYS A 282 -0.62 25.18 14.09
CA LYS A 282 -0.77 24.41 15.31
C LYS A 282 -1.88 23.36 15.12
N GLU A 283 -1.92 22.40 16.00
CA GLU A 283 -2.90 21.32 15.99
C GLU A 283 -3.62 21.26 17.33
N ARG A 284 -4.93 21.05 17.29
CA ARG A 284 -5.78 20.90 18.47
C ARG A 284 -6.42 19.53 18.47
N PHE A 285 -6.31 18.82 19.59
CA PHE A 285 -7.00 17.58 19.84
C PHE A 285 -8.48 17.86 20.12
N ILE A 286 -9.40 17.34 19.29
CA ILE A 286 -10.82 17.72 19.28
C ILE A 286 -11.71 16.63 19.84
N ALA A 287 -11.50 15.36 19.44
CA ALA A 287 -12.35 14.25 19.86
C ALA A 287 -11.59 12.92 19.89
N ILE A 288 -12.10 11.99 20.66
CA ILE A 288 -11.70 10.58 20.67
C ILE A 288 -12.79 9.76 20.00
N ILE A 289 -12.40 8.86 19.12
CA ILE A 289 -13.28 7.90 18.45
C ILE A 289 -12.94 6.52 18.99
N SER A 290 -13.87 5.89 19.70
CA SER A 290 -13.69 4.56 20.30
C SER A 290 -14.75 3.57 19.81
N GLU A 291 -14.48 2.27 19.93
CA GLU A 291 -15.51 1.25 19.78
C GLU A 291 -16.33 1.16 21.07
N GLY A 292 -17.66 1.12 20.90
CA GLY A 292 -18.61 0.88 21.97
C GLY A 292 -19.49 -0.34 21.68
N SER A 293 -20.28 -0.75 22.64
CA SER A 293 -21.19 -1.92 22.54
C SER A 293 -22.19 -1.82 21.36
N ASN A 294 -22.59 -0.59 21.01
CA ASN A 294 -23.58 -0.30 19.96
C ASN A 294 -22.99 0.49 18.78
N GLY A 295 -21.74 0.22 18.42
CA GLY A 295 -21.03 0.95 17.37
C GLY A 295 -20.09 2.03 17.92
N LYS A 296 -19.53 2.86 17.04
CA LYS A 296 -18.52 3.85 17.42
C LYS A 296 -19.05 4.90 18.38
N GLN A 297 -18.25 5.27 19.36
CA GLN A 297 -18.51 6.33 20.34
C GLN A 297 -17.57 7.50 20.10
N TYR A 298 -18.05 8.69 20.40
CA TYR A 298 -17.33 9.96 20.26
C TYR A 298 -17.34 10.67 21.60
N THR A 299 -16.16 11.10 22.05
CA THR A 299 -16.01 11.82 23.34
C THR A 299 -15.09 13.01 23.17
N ILE A 300 -15.29 14.05 23.97
CA ILE A 300 -14.35 15.16 24.10
C ILE A 300 -13.14 14.65 24.89
N PRO A 301 -11.91 15.03 24.47
CA PRO A 301 -10.71 14.59 25.17
C PRO A 301 -10.61 15.18 26.58
N SER A 302 -10.41 14.34 27.56
CA SER A 302 -10.01 14.70 28.93
C SER A 302 -8.53 14.39 29.19
N ILE A 303 -7.89 13.66 28.24
CA ILE A 303 -6.48 13.26 28.31
C ILE A 303 -5.64 14.19 27.45
N GLN A 304 -4.38 14.35 27.82
CA GLN A 304 -3.37 14.95 26.94
C GLN A 304 -2.61 13.83 26.23
N LEU A 305 -2.32 14.08 24.94
CA LEU A 305 -1.54 13.13 24.16
C LEU A 305 -0.09 13.63 24.07
N GLU A 306 0.82 12.74 24.46
CA GLU A 306 2.25 13.01 24.35
C GLU A 306 2.67 13.11 22.87
N GLN A 307 3.49 14.13 22.56
CA GLN A 307 4.14 14.29 21.27
C GLN A 307 5.66 14.06 21.46
N PRO A 308 6.17 12.87 21.13
CA PRO A 308 7.57 12.54 21.35
C PRO A 308 8.48 13.45 20.53
N HIS A 309 9.66 13.71 21.06
CA HIS A 309 10.69 14.47 20.34
C HIS A 309 11.30 13.63 19.23
N ILE A 310 11.32 14.16 18.01
CA ILE A 310 11.93 13.54 16.84
C ILE A 310 13.24 14.22 16.50
N THR A 311 14.33 13.44 16.47
CA THR A 311 15.64 13.94 16.05
C THR A 311 15.84 13.70 14.56
N LEU A 312 15.84 14.75 13.75
CA LEU A 312 15.94 14.67 12.29
C LEU A 312 17.28 14.11 11.75
N LEU A 313 18.27 13.93 12.62
CA LEU A 313 19.53 13.27 12.27
C LEU A 313 19.39 11.74 12.07
N ASN A 314 18.25 11.16 12.43
CA ASN A 314 17.98 9.76 12.17
C ASN A 314 17.77 9.52 10.67
N GLN A 315 18.66 8.74 10.05
CA GLN A 315 18.62 8.40 8.61
C GLN A 315 17.35 7.64 8.18
N SER A 316 16.63 7.04 9.12
CA SER A 316 15.34 6.37 8.85
C SER A 316 14.20 7.35 8.58
N ILE A 317 14.37 8.65 8.86
CA ILE A 317 13.35 9.67 8.60
C ILE A 317 13.35 10.04 7.12
N PRO A 318 12.19 10.04 6.43
CA PRO A 318 12.08 10.44 5.02
C PRO A 318 12.12 11.97 4.87
N THR A 319 13.34 12.54 4.84
CA THR A 319 13.58 13.97 4.69
C THR A 319 13.67 14.42 3.24
N GLU A 320 13.42 13.55 2.30
CA GLU A 320 13.37 13.87 0.88
C GLU A 320 12.25 14.89 0.60
N ASN A 321 12.56 15.85 -0.28
CA ASN A 321 11.60 16.88 -0.65
C ASN A 321 10.51 16.32 -1.57
N MET A 322 9.27 16.68 -1.31
CA MET A 322 8.16 16.43 -2.23
C MET A 322 8.35 17.25 -3.51
N THR A 323 7.73 16.82 -4.61
CA THR A 323 7.69 17.63 -5.84
C THR A 323 7.17 19.04 -5.57
N LYS A 324 7.64 20.03 -6.35
CA LYS A 324 7.22 21.44 -6.19
C LYS A 324 5.83 21.72 -6.78
N GLN A 325 5.22 20.77 -7.44
CA GLN A 325 3.90 20.94 -8.08
C GLN A 325 2.78 21.01 -7.03
N THR A 326 2.25 22.19 -6.78
CA THR A 326 1.24 22.43 -5.74
C THR A 326 -0.15 21.96 -6.10
N ASP A 327 -0.46 21.80 -7.39
CA ASP A 327 -1.75 21.26 -7.82
C ASP A 327 -1.82 19.75 -7.55
N LEU A 328 -0.67 19.07 -7.60
CA LEU A 328 -0.52 17.67 -7.27
C LEU A 328 -0.38 17.44 -5.75
N ILE A 329 0.45 18.25 -5.09
CA ILE A 329 0.70 18.17 -3.64
C ILE A 329 0.38 19.52 -3.00
N SER A 330 -0.91 19.77 -2.75
CA SER A 330 -1.37 21.08 -2.27
C SER A 330 -0.92 21.38 -0.82
N SER A 331 -0.53 20.36 -0.06
CA SER A 331 0.04 20.51 1.29
C SER A 331 1.33 21.34 1.31
N ARG A 332 2.10 21.39 0.22
CA ARG A 332 3.29 22.23 0.09
C ARG A 332 3.00 23.72 0.26
N GLY A 333 1.83 24.18 -0.16
CA GLY A 333 1.40 25.57 0.08
C GLY A 333 1.16 25.91 1.56
N TRP A 334 1.22 24.90 2.44
CA TRP A 334 0.96 24.97 3.87
C TRP A 334 2.15 24.51 4.73
N ASN A 335 3.38 24.62 4.18
CA ASN A 335 4.65 24.29 4.82
C ASN A 335 4.89 22.78 5.06
N ILE A 336 4.16 21.90 4.37
CA ILE A 336 4.45 20.46 4.34
C ILE A 336 5.24 20.19 3.05
N ASN A 337 6.57 20.17 3.14
CA ASN A 337 7.48 20.14 1.99
C ASN A 337 8.29 18.86 1.87
N GLN A 338 8.38 18.08 2.95
CA GLN A 338 9.14 16.83 3.05
C GLN A 338 8.20 15.71 3.50
N TRP A 339 8.52 14.46 3.12
CA TRP A 339 7.62 13.33 3.33
C TRP A 339 7.34 13.05 4.80
N TYR A 340 8.31 13.22 5.71
CA TYR A 340 8.08 13.04 7.14
C TYR A 340 7.06 14.03 7.73
N GLN A 341 6.89 15.20 7.14
CA GLN A 341 5.96 16.21 7.62
C GLN A 341 4.48 15.87 7.36
N MET A 342 4.21 14.76 6.64
CA MET A 342 2.87 14.21 6.52
C MET A 342 2.39 13.51 7.79
N PHE A 343 3.23 13.40 8.82
CA PHE A 343 2.95 12.68 10.04
C PHE A 343 3.08 13.59 11.25
N SER A 344 2.26 13.37 12.28
CA SER A 344 2.53 13.90 13.61
C SER A 344 3.80 13.26 14.19
N ASN A 345 4.42 13.87 15.20
CA ASN A 345 5.59 13.26 15.84
C ASN A 345 5.28 11.88 16.41
N ARG A 346 4.07 11.66 16.93
CA ARG A 346 3.62 10.38 17.45
C ARG A 346 3.47 9.33 16.35
N GLN A 347 2.83 9.68 15.23
CA GLN A 347 2.73 8.81 14.06
C GLN A 347 4.10 8.46 13.51
N LEU A 348 4.97 9.45 13.36
CA LEU A 348 6.33 9.24 12.87
C LEU A 348 7.15 8.34 13.80
N ASN A 349 7.06 8.56 15.12
CA ASN A 349 7.76 7.73 16.11
C ASN A 349 7.32 6.26 16.04
N MET A 350 6.02 6.01 15.88
CA MET A 350 5.47 4.67 15.71
C MET A 350 6.02 4.02 14.43
N LEU A 351 6.00 4.71 13.29
CA LEU A 351 6.52 4.19 12.03
C LEU A 351 8.03 3.92 12.11
N LEU A 352 8.80 4.80 12.72
CA LEU A 352 10.24 4.60 12.93
C LEU A 352 10.51 3.39 13.84
N THR A 353 9.64 3.16 14.82
CA THR A 353 9.76 1.99 15.71
C THR A 353 9.46 0.70 14.95
N ILE A 354 8.40 0.65 14.14
CA ILE A 354 8.14 -0.53 13.27
C ILE A 354 9.32 -0.77 12.34
N ASN A 355 9.83 0.26 11.67
CA ASN A 355 11.00 0.13 10.78
C ASN A 355 12.23 -0.42 11.52
N LYS A 356 12.53 0.11 12.71
CA LYS A 356 13.61 -0.40 13.56
C LYS A 356 13.42 -1.88 13.90
N GLN A 357 12.22 -2.27 14.32
CA GLN A 357 11.91 -3.66 14.68
C GLN A 357 11.96 -4.59 13.45
N LEU A 358 11.53 -4.12 12.28
CA LEU A 358 11.62 -4.86 11.03
C LEU A 358 13.10 -5.13 10.65
N LEU A 359 13.96 -4.13 10.73
CA LEU A 359 15.40 -4.29 10.47
C LEU A 359 16.08 -5.21 11.51
N ASN A 360 15.70 -5.11 12.79
CA ASN A 360 16.18 -6.00 13.85
C ASN A 360 15.76 -7.46 13.57
N LEU A 361 14.49 -7.69 13.22
CA LEU A 361 13.99 -9.02 12.86
C LEU A 361 14.76 -9.59 11.67
N LYS A 362 14.99 -8.77 10.65
CA LYS A 362 15.75 -9.17 9.46
C LYS A 362 17.17 -9.65 9.80
N ALA A 363 17.84 -9.00 10.75
CA ALA A 363 19.17 -9.40 11.20
C ALA A 363 19.18 -10.74 11.97
N THR A 364 18.02 -11.21 12.47
CA THR A 364 17.92 -12.49 13.20
C THR A 364 17.56 -13.69 12.34
N LEU A 365 17.00 -13.45 11.14
CA LEU A 365 16.60 -14.53 10.23
C LEU A 365 17.70 -14.87 9.24
N ASN A 366 17.82 -16.15 8.90
CA ASN A 366 18.74 -16.61 7.87
C ASN A 366 18.39 -15.97 6.52
N GLN A 367 19.38 -15.36 5.90
CA GLN A 367 19.19 -14.75 4.57
C GLN A 367 18.94 -15.84 3.52
N SER A 368 17.83 -15.72 2.82
CA SER A 368 17.43 -16.58 1.73
C SER A 368 16.52 -15.81 0.78
N ASN A 369 16.29 -16.35 -0.41
CA ASN A 369 15.32 -15.77 -1.33
C ASN A 369 13.92 -15.71 -0.70
N TYR A 370 13.50 -16.74 0.02
CA TYR A 370 12.21 -16.77 0.72
C TYR A 370 12.12 -15.69 1.82
N THR A 371 13.18 -15.50 2.59
CA THR A 371 13.23 -14.46 3.62
C THR A 371 13.11 -13.05 3.00
N ASN A 372 13.74 -12.82 1.86
CA ASN A 372 13.60 -11.55 1.12
C ASN A 372 12.15 -11.30 0.68
N ILE A 373 11.45 -12.34 0.24
CA ILE A 373 10.03 -12.27 -0.12
C ILE A 373 9.16 -11.96 1.09
N LEU A 374 9.40 -12.61 2.22
CA LEU A 374 8.72 -12.32 3.48
C LEU A 374 8.89 -10.84 3.86
N PHE A 375 10.13 -10.32 3.83
CA PHE A 375 10.38 -8.90 4.13
C PHE A 375 9.77 -7.95 3.11
N THR A 376 9.61 -8.36 1.86
CA THR A 376 8.87 -7.58 0.86
C THR A 376 7.42 -7.39 1.28
N TYR A 377 6.73 -8.44 1.73
CA TYR A 377 5.36 -8.32 2.23
C TYR A 377 5.25 -7.53 3.54
N LEU A 378 6.19 -7.71 4.46
CA LEU A 378 6.23 -6.92 5.69
C LEU A 378 6.47 -5.43 5.40
N SER A 379 7.22 -5.10 4.35
CA SER A 379 7.41 -3.73 3.87
C SER A 379 6.14 -3.17 3.21
N ILE A 380 5.45 -3.95 2.38
CA ILE A 380 4.15 -3.57 1.82
C ILE A 380 3.12 -3.32 2.94
N TRP A 381 3.11 -4.18 3.97
CA TRP A 381 2.27 -3.97 5.15
C TRP A 381 2.63 -2.69 5.91
N PHE A 382 3.91 -2.42 6.09
CA PHE A 382 4.40 -1.18 6.70
C PHE A 382 3.92 0.06 5.93
N ASP A 383 4.01 0.05 4.60
CA ASP A 383 3.54 1.16 3.76
C ASP A 383 2.01 1.37 3.86
N ARG A 384 1.24 0.29 3.97
CA ARG A 384 -0.20 0.39 4.23
C ARG A 384 -0.51 1.02 5.59
N ILE A 385 0.28 0.71 6.63
CA ILE A 385 0.17 1.38 7.93
C ILE A 385 0.53 2.87 7.78
N ALA A 386 1.60 3.21 7.06
CA ALA A 386 1.99 4.60 6.84
C ALA A 386 0.89 5.41 6.15
N VAL A 387 0.24 4.85 5.13
CA VAL A 387 -0.91 5.49 4.45
C VAL A 387 -2.10 5.71 5.39
N ALA A 388 -2.41 4.73 6.24
CA ALA A 388 -3.51 4.83 7.20
C ALA A 388 -3.21 5.80 8.35
N ASN A 389 -1.93 6.05 8.65
CA ASN A 389 -1.46 6.87 9.77
C ASN A 389 -0.92 8.23 9.36
N THR A 390 -1.30 8.79 8.21
CA THR A 390 -0.90 10.14 7.81
C THR A 390 -1.82 11.22 8.37
N SER A 391 -1.26 12.39 8.68
CA SER A 391 -2.02 13.60 9.07
C SER A 391 -2.75 14.27 7.90
N LEU A 392 -2.69 13.69 6.70
CA LEU A 392 -3.43 14.12 5.51
C LEU A 392 -4.55 13.12 5.13
N GLY A 393 -4.82 12.13 5.96
CA GLY A 393 -6.00 11.29 5.87
C GLY A 393 -7.28 12.01 6.29
N ARG A 394 -8.43 11.44 5.98
CA ARG A 394 -9.75 12.00 6.29
C ARG A 394 -10.61 11.04 7.08
N TRP A 395 -11.50 11.60 7.89
CA TRP A 395 -12.57 10.84 8.51
C TRP A 395 -13.81 10.84 7.62
N HIS A 396 -14.23 9.66 7.16
CA HIS A 396 -15.44 9.50 6.34
C HIS A 396 -16.67 9.39 7.22
N ILE A 397 -17.38 10.49 7.39
CA ILE A 397 -18.49 10.63 8.34
C ILE A 397 -19.68 9.71 8.07
N SER A 398 -19.98 9.37 6.80
CA SER A 398 -21.10 8.48 6.44
C SER A 398 -20.74 6.99 6.51
N GLY A 399 -19.46 6.64 6.53
CA GLY A 399 -18.97 5.28 6.71
C GLY A 399 -18.30 5.04 8.05
N GLU A 400 -18.11 6.09 8.85
CA GLU A 400 -17.39 6.07 10.14
C GLU A 400 -16.03 5.33 10.04
N LYS A 401 -15.21 5.69 9.04
CA LYS A 401 -13.93 5.03 8.73
C LYS A 401 -12.87 6.02 8.27
N LEU A 402 -11.61 5.58 8.36
CA LEU A 402 -10.50 6.34 7.80
C LEU A 402 -10.47 6.25 6.28
N GLU A 403 -10.15 7.38 5.63
CA GLU A 403 -9.82 7.47 4.21
C GLU A 403 -8.38 7.92 4.04
N HIS A 404 -7.65 7.26 3.14
CA HIS A 404 -6.28 7.61 2.82
C HIS A 404 -6.17 8.89 1.97
N PRO A 405 -5.00 9.54 1.89
CA PRO A 405 -4.82 10.83 1.22
C PRO A 405 -4.91 10.76 -0.31
N PHE A 406 -4.77 9.58 -0.93
CA PHE A 406 -4.63 9.40 -2.38
C PHE A 406 -5.97 9.24 -3.15
N SER A 407 -7.08 9.72 -2.60
CA SER A 407 -8.42 9.53 -3.20
C SER A 407 -8.63 10.23 -4.56
N ARG A 408 -7.74 11.11 -4.98
CA ARG A 408 -7.83 11.90 -6.22
C ARG A 408 -6.56 11.90 -7.07
N GLN A 409 -5.69 10.91 -6.91
CA GLN A 409 -4.38 10.89 -7.59
C GLN A 409 -3.56 12.17 -7.32
N ALA A 410 -3.77 12.75 -6.15
CA ALA A 410 -3.10 13.94 -5.65
C ALA A 410 -3.12 13.93 -4.12
N ILE A 411 -2.15 14.59 -3.49
CA ILE A 411 -2.09 14.74 -2.03
C ILE A 411 -2.68 16.11 -1.66
N ALA A 412 -3.96 16.09 -1.30
CA ALA A 412 -4.68 17.29 -0.92
C ALA A 412 -4.34 17.72 0.52
N MET A 413 -4.28 19.05 0.77
CA MET A 413 -4.25 19.55 2.13
C MET A 413 -5.58 19.29 2.82
N VAL A 414 -5.51 18.72 4.02
CA VAL A 414 -6.63 18.60 4.95
C VAL A 414 -6.35 19.39 6.23
N PHE A 415 -7.39 19.91 6.85
CA PHE A 415 -7.25 20.75 8.03
C PHE A 415 -7.72 20.06 9.30
N ASP A 416 -8.44 18.98 9.16
CA ASP A 416 -8.88 18.11 10.24
C ASP A 416 -8.68 16.65 9.84
N TYR A 417 -8.08 15.86 10.72
CA TYR A 417 -7.69 14.49 10.40
C TYR A 417 -7.85 13.53 11.59
N PRO A 418 -8.19 12.25 11.31
CA PRO A 418 -8.15 11.20 12.30
C PRO A 418 -6.72 10.64 12.38
N GLU A 419 -6.09 10.71 13.53
CA GLU A 419 -4.87 9.97 13.81
C GLU A 419 -5.26 8.55 14.24
N SER A 420 -5.01 7.56 13.40
CA SER A 420 -5.33 6.17 13.67
C SER A 420 -4.54 5.62 14.85
N ASN A 421 -5.18 4.78 15.66
CA ASN A 421 -4.47 3.93 16.60
C ASN A 421 -4.08 2.61 15.91
N PRO A 422 -2.80 2.35 15.64
CA PRO A 422 -2.37 1.15 14.93
C PRO A 422 -2.62 -0.15 15.71
N PHE A 423 -2.79 -0.04 17.03
CA PHE A 423 -2.92 -1.17 17.97
C PHE A 423 -4.38 -1.54 18.29
N CYS A 424 -5.36 -0.87 17.70
CA CYS A 424 -6.78 -1.24 17.81
C CYS A 424 -7.16 -2.35 16.80
N ASN A 425 -8.41 -2.84 16.89
CA ASN A 425 -8.94 -3.88 15.99
C ASN A 425 -9.96 -3.30 14.97
N SER A 426 -9.79 -2.04 14.57
CA SER A 426 -10.76 -1.35 13.72
C SER A 426 -10.13 -0.89 12.40
N SER A 427 -10.94 -0.25 11.56
CA SER A 427 -10.51 0.32 10.29
C SER A 427 -9.28 1.24 10.47
N GLY A 428 -8.25 1.01 9.67
CA GLY A 428 -6.99 1.77 9.71
C GLY A 428 -5.95 1.23 10.69
N SER A 429 -6.27 0.22 11.52
CA SER A 429 -5.28 -0.43 12.39
C SER A 429 -4.29 -1.28 11.60
N ALA A 430 -3.15 -1.59 12.22
CA ALA A 430 -2.12 -2.41 11.61
C ALA A 430 -2.63 -3.83 11.26
N LEU A 431 -3.46 -4.43 12.13
CA LEU A 431 -4.06 -5.74 11.87
C LEU A 431 -5.08 -5.69 10.72
N ASN A 432 -5.91 -4.64 10.65
CA ASN A 432 -6.83 -4.48 9.53
C ASN A 432 -6.08 -4.31 8.18
N GLN A 433 -4.95 -3.61 8.18
CA GLN A 433 -4.12 -3.50 6.97
C GLN A 433 -3.46 -4.84 6.58
N LEU A 434 -3.10 -5.68 7.57
CA LEU A 434 -2.54 -7.01 7.36
C LEU A 434 -3.57 -7.97 6.73
N GLU A 435 -4.79 -7.95 7.20
CA GLU A 435 -5.87 -8.82 6.73
C GLU A 435 -6.06 -8.76 5.20
N TRP A 436 -5.97 -7.57 4.61
CA TRP A 436 -6.06 -7.42 3.15
C TRP A 436 -4.92 -8.10 2.40
N ILE A 437 -3.70 -8.07 2.96
CA ILE A 437 -2.53 -8.73 2.37
C ILE A 437 -2.69 -10.24 2.45
N ILE A 438 -3.07 -10.76 3.61
CA ILE A 438 -3.26 -12.20 3.82
C ILE A 438 -4.32 -12.75 2.85
N ARG A 439 -5.49 -12.13 2.79
CA ARG A 439 -6.57 -12.52 1.87
C ARG A 439 -6.11 -12.51 0.40
N TYR A 440 -5.31 -11.51 0.02
CA TYR A 440 -4.78 -11.42 -1.33
C TYR A 440 -3.81 -12.57 -1.62
N ILE A 441 -2.85 -12.84 -0.73
CA ILE A 441 -1.92 -13.97 -0.87
C ILE A 441 -2.69 -15.28 -1.03
N GLU A 442 -3.70 -15.51 -0.19
CA GLU A 442 -4.50 -16.74 -0.22
C GLU A 442 -5.31 -16.88 -1.51
N SER A 443 -5.92 -15.81 -2.00
CA SER A 443 -6.69 -15.84 -3.25
C SER A 443 -5.82 -16.13 -4.46
N GLU A 444 -4.62 -15.54 -4.54
CA GLU A 444 -3.75 -15.63 -5.71
C GLU A 444 -2.82 -16.85 -5.71
N SER A 445 -2.71 -17.54 -4.59
CA SER A 445 -1.87 -18.74 -4.45
C SER A 445 -2.43 -19.97 -5.17
N ASN A 446 -3.70 -19.94 -5.58
CA ASN A 446 -4.35 -21.08 -6.24
C ASN A 446 -3.83 -21.34 -7.66
N SER A 447 -3.23 -20.34 -8.31
CA SER A 447 -2.64 -20.50 -9.64
C SER A 447 -1.19 -21.04 -9.52
N PRO A 448 -0.78 -22.00 -10.36
CA PRO A 448 0.61 -22.39 -10.50
C PRO A 448 1.40 -21.44 -11.41
N PHE A 449 0.73 -20.52 -12.11
CA PHE A 449 1.33 -19.67 -13.12
C PHE A 449 1.64 -18.28 -12.55
N ALA A 450 2.92 -17.91 -12.59
CA ALA A 450 3.42 -16.61 -12.21
C ALA A 450 3.79 -15.78 -13.45
N ALA A 451 3.72 -14.46 -13.35
CA ALA A 451 4.30 -13.57 -14.36
C ALA A 451 5.79 -13.30 -14.09
N LEU A 452 6.49 -12.85 -15.12
CA LEU A 452 7.87 -12.38 -15.04
C LEU A 452 7.87 -10.85 -15.23
N PHE A 453 8.58 -10.15 -14.34
CA PHE A 453 8.62 -8.70 -14.35
C PHE A 453 10.04 -8.15 -14.52
N ALA A 454 10.16 -7.09 -15.32
CA ALA A 454 11.35 -6.26 -15.41
C ALA A 454 11.10 -4.89 -14.76
N ASN A 455 12.13 -4.31 -14.14
CA ASN A 455 12.10 -2.91 -13.72
C ASN A 455 13.08 -2.12 -14.59
N ALA A 456 12.58 -1.63 -15.71
CA ALA A 456 13.38 -0.93 -16.72
C ALA A 456 12.48 -0.02 -17.58
N SER A 457 13.10 0.80 -18.43
CA SER A 457 12.36 1.54 -19.44
C SER A 457 11.83 0.60 -20.50
N SER A 458 10.53 0.64 -20.79
CA SER A 458 9.90 -0.20 -21.83
C SER A 458 10.37 0.09 -23.25
N GLY A 459 11.08 1.20 -23.45
CA GLY A 459 11.77 1.52 -24.71
C GLY A 459 13.11 0.84 -24.90
N GLU A 460 13.60 0.07 -23.91
CA GLU A 460 14.84 -0.70 -24.01
C GLU A 460 14.58 -2.02 -24.74
N LYS A 461 15.33 -2.25 -25.85
CA LYS A 461 15.26 -3.50 -26.59
C LYS A 461 15.98 -4.62 -25.84
N GLY A 462 15.41 -5.82 -25.85
CA GLY A 462 16.06 -7.02 -25.32
C GLY A 462 15.77 -7.34 -23.85
N GLN A 463 14.79 -6.70 -23.23
CA GLN A 463 14.27 -7.11 -21.91
C GLN A 463 13.72 -8.54 -21.97
N PHE A 464 13.08 -8.89 -23.07
CA PHE A 464 12.67 -10.24 -23.42
C PHE A 464 13.32 -10.66 -24.73
N ALA A 465 13.47 -11.96 -24.97
CA ALA A 465 14.07 -12.44 -26.21
C ALA A 465 13.26 -11.98 -27.44
N ALA A 466 13.95 -11.69 -28.54
CA ALA A 466 13.29 -11.28 -29.78
C ALA A 466 12.30 -12.31 -30.26
N LYS A 467 11.13 -11.87 -30.74
CA LYS A 467 10.05 -12.70 -31.34
C LYS A 467 9.50 -13.77 -30.38
N THR A 468 9.48 -13.50 -29.07
CA THR A 468 8.91 -14.42 -28.08
C THR A 468 7.50 -14.03 -27.64
N LEU A 469 7.09 -12.81 -27.91
CA LEU A 469 5.78 -12.29 -27.51
C LEU A 469 4.74 -12.58 -28.60
N THR A 470 3.59 -13.11 -28.17
CA THR A 470 2.45 -13.38 -29.06
C THR A 470 1.49 -12.20 -29.10
N ALA A 471 1.30 -11.53 -27.96
CA ALA A 471 0.40 -10.38 -27.82
C ALA A 471 0.96 -9.34 -26.85
N VAL A 472 0.63 -8.09 -27.10
CA VAL A 472 0.84 -6.98 -26.18
C VAL A 472 -0.52 -6.40 -25.81
N VAL A 473 -0.80 -6.34 -24.51
CA VAL A 473 -2.04 -5.77 -23.95
C VAL A 473 -1.63 -4.78 -22.90
N THR A 474 -2.05 -3.52 -23.01
CA THR A 474 -1.60 -2.47 -22.10
C THR A 474 -2.63 -1.37 -21.94
N ASP A 475 -2.58 -0.71 -20.78
CA ASP A 475 -3.21 0.57 -20.47
C ASP A 475 -2.09 1.60 -20.25
N PRO A 476 -1.70 2.38 -21.28
CA PRO A 476 -0.53 3.25 -21.24
C PRO A 476 -0.76 4.48 -20.36
N PRO A 477 0.31 5.18 -19.90
CA PRO A 477 0.19 6.40 -19.11
C PRO A 477 -0.65 7.48 -19.79
N TYR A 478 -1.45 8.21 -19.02
CA TYR A 478 -2.45 9.17 -19.50
C TYR A 478 -1.85 10.55 -19.79
N TYR A 479 -0.86 10.61 -20.65
CA TYR A 479 -0.20 11.83 -21.14
C TYR A 479 0.31 12.71 -19.97
N ASP A 480 -0.44 13.75 -19.57
CA ASP A 480 -0.12 14.67 -18.47
C ASP A 480 -1.12 14.62 -17.30
N ALA A 481 -2.08 13.67 -17.34
CA ALA A 481 -3.17 13.64 -16.37
C ALA A 481 -2.77 13.09 -15.00
N ILE A 482 -1.80 12.18 -14.92
CA ILE A 482 -1.39 11.52 -13.68
C ILE A 482 0.14 11.55 -13.54
N ALA A 483 0.61 12.07 -12.42
CA ALA A 483 2.03 12.11 -12.07
C ALA A 483 2.39 10.89 -11.19
N TYR A 484 2.49 9.72 -11.83
CA TYR A 484 2.67 8.43 -11.14
C TYR A 484 3.92 8.43 -10.24
N ALA A 485 5.07 8.83 -10.76
CA ALA A 485 6.33 8.87 -10.04
C ALA A 485 6.28 9.81 -8.83
N ASP A 486 5.71 11.01 -8.98
CA ASP A 486 5.61 11.98 -7.89
C ASP A 486 4.75 11.49 -6.72
N ILE A 487 3.66 10.79 -7.02
CA ILE A 487 2.76 10.25 -5.99
C ILE A 487 3.36 9.01 -5.35
N SER A 488 4.00 8.14 -6.12
CA SER A 488 4.62 6.92 -5.62
C SER A 488 5.85 7.16 -4.75
N ASP A 489 6.45 8.36 -4.80
CA ASP A 489 7.53 8.76 -3.91
C ASP A 489 7.19 8.58 -2.42
N PHE A 490 5.91 8.75 -2.04
CA PHE A 490 5.45 8.48 -0.68
C PHE A 490 5.81 7.05 -0.23
N PHE A 491 5.58 6.06 -1.09
CA PHE A 491 5.90 4.66 -0.82
C PHE A 491 7.40 4.38 -1.02
N TYR A 492 7.98 4.96 -2.07
CA TYR A 492 9.39 4.77 -2.40
C TYR A 492 10.32 5.12 -1.24
N VAL A 493 10.10 6.26 -0.59
CA VAL A 493 11.00 6.72 0.50
C VAL A 493 10.97 5.77 1.71
N TRP A 494 9.86 5.09 1.97
CA TRP A 494 9.75 4.08 3.01
C TRP A 494 10.29 2.72 2.54
N MET A 495 9.90 2.25 1.36
CA MET A 495 10.42 0.99 0.78
C MET A 495 11.94 1.02 0.65
N LYS A 496 12.53 2.15 0.27
CA LYS A 496 13.98 2.31 0.26
C LYS A 496 14.62 2.03 1.62
N ARG A 497 13.98 2.42 2.71
CA ARG A 497 14.47 2.22 4.08
C ARG A 497 14.29 0.78 4.59
N THR A 498 13.30 0.08 4.08
CA THR A 498 12.98 -1.30 4.48
C THR A 498 13.58 -2.36 3.54
N LEU A 499 13.67 -2.07 2.24
CA LEU A 499 14.04 -3.01 1.18
C LEU A 499 15.30 -2.62 0.39
N GLY A 500 15.92 -1.47 0.65
CA GLY A 500 17.04 -0.96 -0.15
C GLY A 500 18.24 -1.89 -0.22
N ASP A 501 18.46 -2.74 0.76
CA ASP A 501 19.51 -3.76 0.77
C ASP A 501 19.10 -5.06 0.05
N ILE A 502 17.78 -5.35 -0.03
CA ILE A 502 17.24 -6.50 -0.78
C ILE A 502 17.19 -6.18 -2.28
N TYR A 503 16.80 -4.94 -2.62
CA TYR A 503 16.64 -4.46 -4.00
C TYR A 503 17.52 -3.22 -4.25
N PRO A 504 18.85 -3.30 -4.14
CA PRO A 504 19.72 -2.12 -4.17
C PRO A 504 19.69 -1.37 -5.51
N ILE A 505 19.43 -2.05 -6.62
CA ILE A 505 19.31 -1.41 -7.93
C ILE A 505 18.00 -0.60 -8.03
N ASN A 506 16.88 -1.17 -7.57
CA ASN A 506 15.57 -0.53 -7.62
C ASN A 506 15.50 0.73 -6.74
N PHE A 507 16.21 0.73 -5.62
CA PHE A 507 16.25 1.83 -4.64
C PHE A 507 17.56 2.61 -4.62
N ALA A 508 18.30 2.62 -5.74
CA ALA A 508 19.58 3.33 -5.86
C ALA A 508 19.45 4.86 -5.78
N THR A 509 18.37 5.41 -6.32
CA THR A 509 18.11 6.86 -6.35
C THR A 509 17.45 7.36 -5.05
N PRO A 510 17.50 8.66 -4.74
CA PRO A 510 16.79 9.22 -3.58
C PRO A 510 15.26 9.09 -3.68
N GLN A 511 14.70 9.19 -4.87
CA GLN A 511 13.28 9.11 -5.20
C GLN A 511 13.09 8.39 -6.55
N THR A 512 11.85 8.15 -6.95
CA THR A 512 11.49 7.49 -8.20
C THR A 512 12.05 8.22 -9.44
N PRO A 513 12.31 7.51 -10.55
CA PRO A 513 12.87 8.09 -11.77
C PRO A 513 11.80 8.86 -12.57
N LYS A 514 11.67 10.18 -12.33
CA LYS A 514 10.64 11.05 -12.91
C LYS A 514 10.88 11.41 -14.37
N THR A 515 12.14 11.75 -14.71
CA THR A 515 12.53 12.20 -16.06
C THR A 515 12.54 11.07 -17.09
N GLU A 516 12.52 9.83 -16.65
CA GLU A 516 12.50 8.67 -17.53
C GLU A 516 11.08 8.11 -17.77
N GLU A 517 10.10 8.60 -17.02
CA GLU A 517 8.70 8.21 -17.13
C GLU A 517 8.11 8.64 -18.50
N CYS A 518 7.29 7.78 -19.11
CA CYS A 518 6.61 8.10 -20.37
C CYS A 518 5.38 8.98 -20.13
N THR A 519 5.60 10.22 -19.66
CA THR A 519 4.56 11.22 -19.38
C THR A 519 4.94 12.58 -19.97
N ALA A 520 3.95 13.44 -20.21
CA ALA A 520 4.15 14.81 -20.71
C ALA A 520 4.04 15.87 -19.60
N LEU A 521 4.52 15.54 -18.39
CA LEU A 521 4.43 16.42 -17.23
C LEU A 521 5.47 17.55 -17.32
N LYS A 522 5.02 18.77 -17.63
CA LYS A 522 5.90 19.93 -17.83
C LYS A 522 6.85 20.24 -16.69
N HIS A 523 6.45 19.95 -15.43
CA HIS A 523 7.31 20.19 -14.26
C HIS A 523 8.52 19.25 -14.18
N HIS A 524 8.54 18.15 -14.94
CA HIS A 524 9.72 17.30 -15.13
C HIS A 524 10.65 17.82 -16.26
N HIS A 525 10.18 18.77 -17.08
CA HIS A 525 10.86 19.28 -18.29
C HIS A 525 10.94 20.82 -18.27
N HIS A 526 11.60 21.39 -17.27
CA HIS A 526 11.85 22.83 -17.11
C HIS A 526 10.59 23.72 -17.20
N ASN A 527 9.39 23.18 -16.92
CA ASN A 527 8.07 23.77 -17.14
C ASN A 527 7.74 24.10 -18.60
N SER A 528 8.38 23.42 -19.56
CA SER A 528 8.17 23.57 -21.01
C SER A 528 7.19 22.50 -21.50
N GLU A 529 6.03 22.92 -21.99
CA GLU A 529 5.03 22.01 -22.60
C GLU A 529 5.57 21.37 -23.90
N ALA A 530 6.37 22.13 -24.67
CA ALA A 530 6.95 21.62 -25.92
C ALA A 530 8.00 20.51 -25.65
N GLU A 531 8.84 20.68 -24.62
CA GLU A 531 9.82 19.66 -24.24
C GLU A 531 9.14 18.42 -23.65
N ALA A 532 8.13 18.60 -22.80
CA ALA A 532 7.35 17.52 -22.23
C ALA A 532 6.64 16.69 -23.30
N LYS A 533 5.99 17.35 -24.27
CA LYS A 533 5.35 16.69 -25.42
C LYS A 533 6.37 15.91 -26.25
N LYS A 534 7.49 16.52 -26.60
CA LYS A 534 8.57 15.87 -27.39
C LYS A 534 9.14 14.67 -26.65
N HIS A 535 9.33 14.77 -25.34
CA HIS A 535 9.77 13.66 -24.50
C HIS A 535 8.79 12.49 -24.58
N PHE A 536 7.49 12.73 -24.38
CA PHE A 536 6.46 11.70 -24.44
C PHE A 536 6.43 11.00 -25.80
N GLU A 537 6.42 11.79 -26.90
CA GLU A 537 6.41 11.25 -28.27
C GLU A 537 7.65 10.39 -28.55
N ASN A 538 8.84 10.83 -28.13
CA ASN A 538 10.08 10.08 -28.31
C ASN A 538 10.08 8.76 -27.47
N LYS A 539 9.63 8.81 -26.22
CA LYS A 539 9.55 7.63 -25.35
C LYS A 539 8.55 6.62 -25.91
N LEU A 540 7.37 7.08 -26.32
CA LEU A 540 6.34 6.20 -26.88
C LEU A 540 6.79 5.55 -28.20
N THR A 541 7.49 6.29 -29.06
CA THR A 541 8.11 5.75 -30.27
C THR A 541 9.12 4.66 -29.96
N ALA A 542 10.04 4.90 -29.02
CA ALA A 542 11.03 3.90 -28.59
C ALA A 542 10.38 2.65 -28.02
N ILE A 543 9.26 2.80 -27.28
CA ILE A 543 8.49 1.68 -26.73
C ILE A 543 7.86 0.85 -27.85
N PHE A 544 7.23 1.49 -28.85
CA PHE A 544 6.67 0.77 -30.01
C PHE A 544 7.76 0.04 -30.81
N ASP A 545 8.93 0.64 -31.00
CA ASP A 545 10.07 0.00 -31.67
C ASP A 545 10.57 -1.23 -30.87
N ALA A 546 10.58 -1.14 -29.53
CA ALA A 546 10.96 -2.26 -28.67
C ALA A 546 9.91 -3.39 -28.71
N ILE A 547 8.63 -3.04 -28.70
CA ILE A 547 7.51 -4.00 -28.82
C ILE A 547 7.60 -4.73 -30.17
N GLU A 548 7.80 -4.00 -31.28
CA GLU A 548 7.94 -4.59 -32.61
C GLU A 548 9.10 -5.59 -32.70
N TYR A 549 10.22 -5.27 -32.06
CA TYR A 549 11.39 -6.15 -31.99
C TYR A 549 11.10 -7.46 -31.23
N GLN A 550 10.31 -7.40 -30.17
CA GLN A 550 10.04 -8.52 -29.26
C GLN A 550 8.85 -9.38 -29.72
N THR A 551 7.95 -8.84 -30.55
CA THR A 551 6.72 -9.51 -30.99
C THR A 551 6.96 -10.39 -32.24
N ASP A 552 6.37 -11.58 -32.27
CA ASP A 552 6.35 -12.41 -33.47
C ASP A 552 5.29 -11.92 -34.45
N ARG A 553 5.73 -11.34 -35.58
CA ARG A 553 4.85 -10.79 -36.63
C ARG A 553 3.91 -11.82 -37.27
N LYS A 554 4.14 -13.12 -37.12
CA LYS A 554 3.27 -14.17 -37.69
C LYS A 554 1.94 -14.29 -36.95
N SER A 555 1.85 -13.79 -35.74
CA SER A 555 0.64 -13.83 -34.89
C SER A 555 -0.28 -12.61 -35.04
N THR A 556 0.07 -11.60 -35.84
CA THR A 556 -0.71 -10.37 -36.03
C THR A 556 -1.68 -10.41 -37.23
N ARG A 557 -2.28 -11.56 -37.50
CA ARG A 557 -3.37 -11.68 -38.53
C ARG A 557 -4.69 -12.03 -37.88
#